data_31c87fb696961373dccf5aca66689c80
#
_entry.id   31c87fb696961373dccf5aca66689c80
#
_cell.length_a   1.000
_cell.length_b   1.000
_cell.length_c   1.000
_cell.angle_alpha   90.00
_cell.angle_beta   90.00
_cell.angle_gamma   90.00
#
_symmetry.space_group_name_H-M   'P 1'
#
loop_
_entity.id
_entity.type
_entity.pdbx_description
1 polymer ?
#
loop_
_entity_poly.entity_id
_entity_poly.type
_entity_poly.pdbx_seq_one_letter_code
_entity_poly.pdbx_strand_id
1 'polypeptide(L)'
;MKYIFYLVSLFALAQENNSKPYITTLSPLTLFSTQDGETEGIWSFSKVSPYDFKLLAEDSFTVIHLGKDHAPIVKTVYGTIATSIVGTPSMAVSSDGHYGLVTNHTWRGFDFFDRLEYPLDEKISLEQKKKDKNTIYQLSNMIFVIDLEDPEHTVVDKIHVDDVPVHILSHPDGKRFFVLGYESFSTFTLKNGKLVKLAQSKIPFGQGCFWIHPNGKNILASRSKNWKTKETIAEWFEIKGDKVIFKHQLEIDSSVDSNYQIMGGILRITPDGKRGFISQRTFDNGINFADILIADLTLEKPKITTVIKQVGDGIESFAFHPNGKLAVATCLEKTKNSLVVIDISSEKPKILYYLDAAGGSQGIEFSPEGDKLFLGSPAHGRIEVFDVKGDFELVKNQKFIKIGYGHNSLSIGPRYFSN
;
A
#
# COMPACT_ATOMS: atom_id res chain seq x y z
N MET A 1 6.33 -62.40 -23.10
CA MET A 1 7.11 -61.50 -22.27
C MET A 1 7.05 -60.06 -22.85
N LYS A 2 5.83 -59.47 -22.94
CA LYS A 2 5.61 -58.10 -23.52
C LYS A 2 4.44 -57.33 -22.87
N TYR A 3 4.01 -57.70 -21.66
CA TYR A 3 2.85 -57.05 -21.00
C TYR A 3 3.12 -56.50 -19.59
N ILE A 4 4.39 -56.35 -19.17
CA ILE A 4 4.73 -55.87 -17.82
C ILE A 4 5.15 -54.37 -17.80
N PHE A 5 5.33 -53.75 -18.95
CA PHE A 5 5.81 -52.36 -18.99
C PHE A 5 4.74 -51.28 -19.06
N TYR A 6 3.45 -51.61 -19.08
CA TYR A 6 2.36 -50.62 -19.19
C TYR A 6 1.65 -50.29 -17.88
N LEU A 7 1.99 -50.97 -16.78
CA LEU A 7 1.35 -50.74 -15.48
C LEU A 7 2.11 -49.80 -14.54
N VAL A 8 3.35 -49.42 -14.85
CA VAL A 8 4.15 -48.54 -14.03
C VAL A 8 3.99 -47.07 -14.43
N SER A 9 3.51 -46.79 -15.64
CA SER A 9 3.29 -45.42 -16.10
C SER A 9 1.93 -44.80 -15.74
N LEU A 10 1.00 -45.61 -15.19
CA LEU A 10 -0.32 -45.12 -14.76
C LEU A 10 -0.40 -44.75 -13.27
N PHE A 11 0.59 -45.11 -12.47
CA PHE A 11 0.65 -44.70 -11.05
C PHE A 11 1.40 -43.36 -10.81
N ALA A 12 2.06 -42.78 -11.81
CA ALA A 12 2.75 -41.50 -11.71
C ALA A 12 1.88 -40.29 -12.07
N LEU A 13 0.63 -40.51 -12.45
CA LEU A 13 -0.30 -39.44 -12.88
C LEU A 13 -1.44 -39.14 -11.91
N ALA A 14 -1.46 -39.81 -10.76
CA ALA A 14 -2.45 -39.56 -9.71
C ALA A 14 -1.80 -39.03 -8.42
N GLN A 15 -0.81 -38.17 -8.52
CA GLN A 15 -0.72 -37.06 -7.54
C GLN A 15 -1.83 -36.09 -7.91
N GLU A 16 -3.06 -36.43 -7.56
CA GLU A 16 -4.13 -35.49 -7.45
C GLU A 16 -3.58 -34.27 -6.70
N ASN A 17 -3.58 -33.16 -7.39
CA ASN A 17 -3.49 -31.84 -6.78
C ASN A 17 -4.61 -31.75 -5.76
N ASN A 18 -4.39 -32.22 -4.54
CA ASN A 18 -5.21 -32.02 -3.36
C ASN A 18 -5.05 -30.55 -2.93
N SER A 19 -5.14 -29.60 -3.89
CA SER A 19 -5.24 -28.20 -3.57
C SER A 19 -6.55 -28.00 -2.83
N LYS A 20 -6.48 -27.62 -1.56
CA LYS A 20 -7.67 -27.29 -0.79
C LYS A 20 -8.58 -26.37 -1.64
N PRO A 21 -9.92 -26.50 -1.53
CA PRO A 21 -10.85 -25.70 -2.32
C PRO A 21 -10.82 -24.20 -1.95
N TYR A 22 -9.95 -23.79 -1.05
CA TYR A 22 -9.79 -22.43 -0.54
C TYR A 22 -8.32 -22.04 -0.39
N ILE A 23 -8.07 -20.74 -0.20
CA ILE A 23 -6.73 -20.17 0.05
C ILE A 23 -6.31 -20.52 1.46
N THR A 24 -5.08 -20.99 1.61
CA THR A 24 -4.44 -21.28 2.90
C THR A 24 -3.07 -20.63 2.97
N THR A 25 -2.57 -20.42 4.18
CA THR A 25 -1.23 -19.92 4.49
C THR A 25 -0.51 -20.91 5.40
N LEU A 26 0.82 -20.90 5.41
CA LEU A 26 1.62 -21.78 6.26
C LEU A 26 1.39 -21.50 7.75
N SER A 27 1.21 -20.25 8.08
CA SER A 27 0.89 -19.78 9.44
C SER A 27 -0.39 -18.96 9.42
N PRO A 28 -1.15 -18.94 10.51
CA PRO A 28 -2.28 -18.05 10.66
C PRO A 28 -1.85 -16.59 10.53
N LEU A 29 -2.65 -15.80 9.81
CA LEU A 29 -2.44 -14.35 9.68
C LEU A 29 -3.77 -13.62 9.51
N THR A 30 -3.75 -12.33 9.84
CA THR A 30 -4.86 -11.42 9.56
C THR A 30 -4.42 -10.40 8.52
N LEU A 31 -5.17 -10.33 7.41
CA LEU A 31 -5.08 -9.23 6.47
C LEU A 31 -6.12 -8.18 6.88
N PHE A 32 -5.71 -6.94 6.84
CA PHE A 32 -6.56 -5.79 7.00
C PHE A 32 -6.48 -4.94 5.74
N SER A 33 -7.62 -4.66 5.12
CA SER A 33 -7.70 -3.97 3.84
C SER A 33 -8.71 -2.83 3.92
N THR A 34 -8.39 -1.68 3.35
CA THR A 34 -9.29 -0.54 3.23
C THR A 34 -9.72 -0.34 1.78
N GLN A 35 -10.93 0.15 1.59
CA GLN A 35 -11.55 0.38 0.29
C GLN A 35 -12.21 1.76 0.28
N ASP A 36 -11.83 2.56 -0.71
CA ASP A 36 -12.44 3.82 -1.07
C ASP A 36 -13.50 3.53 -2.16
N GLY A 37 -14.74 3.43 -1.73
CA GLY A 37 -15.86 2.98 -2.58
C GLY A 37 -16.19 3.91 -3.74
N GLU A 38 -15.66 5.14 -3.72
CA GLU A 38 -15.89 6.16 -4.74
C GLU A 38 -14.92 6.06 -5.93
N THR A 39 -13.90 5.20 -5.85
CA THR A 39 -12.75 5.26 -6.76
C THR A 39 -12.82 4.43 -8.02
N GLU A 40 -13.84 3.62 -8.26
CA GLU A 40 -13.92 2.84 -9.50
C GLU A 40 -13.83 3.74 -10.75
N GLY A 41 -14.44 4.93 -10.71
CA GLY A 41 -14.37 5.89 -11.82
C GLY A 41 -12.97 6.47 -12.09
N ILE A 42 -12.09 6.51 -11.08
CA ILE A 42 -10.74 7.10 -11.22
C ILE A 42 -9.79 6.14 -11.91
N TRP A 43 -9.94 4.84 -11.74
CA TRP A 43 -9.00 3.83 -12.22
C TRP A 43 -9.34 3.27 -13.60
N SER A 44 -10.53 3.54 -14.10
CA SER A 44 -10.85 3.25 -15.50
C SER A 44 -10.26 4.30 -16.47
N PHE A 45 -9.07 4.80 -16.19
CA PHE A 45 -8.39 5.85 -16.97
C PHE A 45 -8.30 5.57 -18.48
N SER A 46 -8.61 4.39 -18.92
CA SER A 46 -8.46 4.04 -20.32
C SER A 46 -9.73 4.14 -21.16
N LYS A 47 -10.94 4.19 -20.58
CA LYS A 47 -12.16 4.05 -21.40
C LYS A 47 -13.45 4.73 -20.89
N VAL A 48 -13.49 5.23 -19.67
CA VAL A 48 -14.68 5.84 -19.11
C VAL A 48 -14.48 7.35 -19.01
N SER A 49 -15.47 8.11 -19.42
CA SER A 49 -15.51 9.56 -19.21
C SER A 49 -15.25 9.85 -17.74
N PRO A 50 -14.36 10.81 -17.39
CA PRO A 50 -14.13 11.18 -16.00
C PRO A 50 -15.39 11.70 -15.30
N TYR A 51 -16.52 11.67 -15.99
CA TYR A 51 -17.79 12.20 -15.55
C TYR A 51 -18.86 11.14 -15.23
N ASP A 52 -18.55 9.85 -15.38
CA ASP A 52 -19.44 8.75 -15.00
C ASP A 52 -19.14 8.22 -13.58
N PHE A 53 -18.92 9.13 -12.63
CA PHE A 53 -18.82 8.75 -11.23
C PHE A 53 -20.17 8.33 -10.69
N LYS A 54 -20.44 7.06 -10.72
CA LYS A 54 -21.43 6.47 -9.82
C LYS A 54 -20.70 6.15 -8.51
N LEU A 55 -21.27 6.63 -7.42
CA LEU A 55 -20.95 6.10 -6.09
C LEU A 55 -21.27 4.60 -6.15
N LEU A 56 -20.24 3.78 -6.14
CA LEU A 56 -20.39 2.34 -6.32
C LEU A 56 -20.68 1.63 -5.02
N ALA A 57 -20.07 2.13 -3.97
CA ALA A 57 -20.19 1.63 -2.61
C ALA A 57 -19.79 2.72 -1.61
N GLU A 58 -20.20 2.54 -0.37
CA GLU A 58 -19.65 3.28 0.75
C GLU A 58 -18.20 2.84 1.00
N ASP A 59 -17.39 3.71 1.56
CA ASP A 59 -16.09 3.36 2.06
C ASP A 59 -16.19 2.20 3.04
N SER A 60 -15.22 1.32 2.99
CA SER A 60 -15.24 0.10 3.79
C SER A 60 -13.84 -0.33 4.22
N PHE A 61 -13.83 -1.23 5.16
CA PHE A 61 -12.65 -2.03 5.43
C PHE A 61 -13.03 -3.51 5.50
N THR A 62 -12.06 -4.35 5.22
CA THR A 62 -12.23 -5.80 5.25
C THR A 62 -11.16 -6.42 6.15
N VAL A 63 -11.61 -7.23 7.10
CA VAL A 63 -10.75 -8.09 7.93
C VAL A 63 -10.82 -9.50 7.39
N ILE A 64 -9.66 -10.14 7.20
CA ILE A 64 -9.55 -11.45 6.61
C ILE A 64 -8.64 -12.29 7.48
N HIS A 65 -9.18 -13.34 8.08
CA HIS A 65 -8.40 -14.32 8.81
C HIS A 65 -8.08 -15.51 7.90
N LEU A 66 -6.80 -15.77 7.75
CA LEU A 66 -6.27 -16.89 6.97
C LEU A 66 -5.57 -17.88 7.89
N GLY A 67 -5.64 -19.15 7.53
CA GLY A 67 -4.98 -20.21 8.28
C GLY A 67 -4.62 -21.39 7.41
N LYS A 68 -4.01 -22.38 8.05
CA LYS A 68 -3.57 -23.60 7.39
C LYS A 68 -4.74 -24.54 7.07
N ASP A 69 -5.75 -24.62 7.94
CA ASP A 69 -6.70 -25.71 7.96
C ASP A 69 -8.17 -25.30 7.82
N HIS A 70 -8.44 -24.03 7.57
CA HIS A 70 -9.79 -23.50 7.36
C HIS A 70 -9.85 -22.57 6.15
N ALA A 71 -11.04 -22.40 5.61
CA ALA A 71 -11.32 -21.39 4.59
C ALA A 71 -11.10 -19.97 5.17
N PRO A 72 -10.77 -18.97 4.33
CA PRO A 72 -10.71 -17.59 4.76
C PRO A 72 -11.99 -17.16 5.47
N ILE A 73 -11.85 -16.54 6.64
CA ILE A 73 -12.96 -15.87 7.33
C ILE A 73 -12.86 -14.40 6.93
N VAL A 74 -13.89 -13.90 6.25
CA VAL A 74 -13.87 -12.56 5.63
C VAL A 74 -15.05 -11.77 6.14
N LYS A 75 -14.78 -10.57 6.68
CA LYS A 75 -15.82 -9.63 7.07
C LYS A 75 -15.51 -8.24 6.50
N THR A 76 -16.42 -7.70 5.70
CA THR A 76 -16.37 -6.32 5.20
C THR A 76 -17.39 -5.48 5.94
N VAL A 77 -16.94 -4.33 6.45
CA VAL A 77 -17.78 -3.35 7.17
C VAL A 77 -17.83 -2.08 6.35
N TYR A 78 -19.04 -1.64 6.03
CA TYR A 78 -19.30 -0.47 5.18
C TYR A 78 -19.78 0.74 5.98
N GLY A 79 -19.49 1.95 5.52
CA GLY A 79 -20.06 3.20 6.01
C GLY A 79 -19.64 3.63 7.42
N THR A 80 -18.67 2.94 8.04
CA THR A 80 -18.23 3.27 9.41
C THR A 80 -16.92 4.07 9.46
N ILE A 81 -16.17 4.06 8.37
CA ILE A 81 -14.96 4.85 8.16
C ILE A 81 -15.11 5.72 6.93
N ALA A 82 -14.21 6.68 6.78
CA ALA A 82 -13.88 7.29 5.51
C ALA A 82 -12.39 7.09 5.23
N THR A 83 -12.03 6.88 3.98
CA THR A 83 -10.65 6.70 3.54
C THR A 83 -10.49 7.28 2.14
N SER A 84 -9.29 7.32 1.62
CA SER A 84 -9.03 7.90 0.31
C SER A 84 -7.88 7.21 -0.38
N ILE A 85 -8.04 6.99 -1.69
CA ILE A 85 -7.04 6.35 -2.52
C ILE A 85 -5.92 7.33 -2.87
N VAL A 86 -4.94 7.49 -2.02
CA VAL A 86 -3.75 8.30 -2.32
C VAL A 86 -2.52 7.71 -1.66
N GLY A 87 -1.66 7.15 -2.49
CA GLY A 87 -0.40 6.61 -2.00
C GLY A 87 -0.64 5.55 -0.93
N THR A 88 0.36 4.91 -0.49
CA THR A 88 0.25 3.82 0.49
C THR A 88 1.19 4.01 1.65
N PRO A 89 0.87 3.40 2.76
CA PRO A 89 -0.38 2.88 3.28
C PRO A 89 -1.20 3.92 4.04
N SER A 90 -2.50 3.97 3.79
CA SER A 90 -3.44 4.79 4.57
C SER A 90 -3.92 4.09 5.84
N MET A 91 -3.32 2.96 6.17
CA MET A 91 -3.69 2.13 7.31
C MET A 91 -2.50 1.49 7.99
N ALA A 92 -2.67 1.18 9.27
CA ALA A 92 -1.71 0.42 10.06
C ALA A 92 -2.44 -0.54 11.00
N VAL A 93 -1.76 -1.61 11.40
CA VAL A 93 -2.24 -2.53 12.45
C VAL A 93 -1.34 -2.38 13.67
N SER A 94 -1.92 -2.40 14.87
CA SER A 94 -1.15 -2.41 16.10
C SER A 94 -0.28 -3.67 16.19
N SER A 95 0.83 -3.58 16.90
CA SER A 95 1.79 -4.70 16.98
C SER A 95 1.24 -5.96 17.64
N ASP A 96 0.22 -5.79 18.48
CA ASP A 96 -0.53 -6.89 19.06
C ASP A 96 -1.65 -7.38 18.13
N GLY A 97 -1.93 -6.68 17.01
CA GLY A 97 -2.98 -6.98 16.04
C GLY A 97 -4.39 -6.64 16.49
N HIS A 98 -4.55 -6.11 17.69
CA HIS A 98 -5.86 -5.84 18.26
C HIS A 98 -6.57 -4.69 17.56
N TYR A 99 -5.84 -3.66 17.12
CA TYR A 99 -6.43 -2.47 16.53
C TYR A 99 -5.93 -2.23 15.11
N GLY A 100 -6.87 -1.89 14.22
CA GLY A 100 -6.62 -1.28 12.93
C GLY A 100 -6.76 0.24 13.01
N LEU A 101 -5.85 0.97 12.37
CA LEU A 101 -5.92 2.43 12.24
C LEU A 101 -6.05 2.81 10.78
N VAL A 102 -6.96 3.72 10.45
CA VAL A 102 -7.20 4.18 9.08
C VAL A 102 -7.15 5.70 9.05
N THR A 103 -6.37 6.25 8.13
CA THR A 103 -6.33 7.69 7.88
C THR A 103 -7.30 8.08 6.78
N ASN A 104 -7.96 9.22 6.94
CA ASN A 104 -8.73 9.88 5.90
C ASN A 104 -8.14 11.24 5.61
N HIS A 105 -7.74 11.45 4.37
CA HIS A 105 -7.34 12.75 3.85
C HIS A 105 -8.23 13.10 2.65
N THR A 106 -9.07 14.06 2.82
CA THR A 106 -10.07 14.43 1.82
C THR A 106 -9.63 15.58 0.92
N TRP A 107 -8.31 15.86 0.81
CA TRP A 107 -7.86 16.93 -0.07
C TRP A 107 -8.33 16.73 -1.53
N ARG A 108 -8.46 15.50 -1.99
CA ARG A 108 -9.08 15.21 -3.29
C ARG A 108 -10.56 15.53 -3.32
N GLY A 109 -11.26 15.36 -2.22
CA GLY A 109 -12.63 15.82 -2.09
C GLY A 109 -12.75 17.32 -2.37
N PHE A 110 -11.84 18.14 -1.87
CA PHE A 110 -11.84 19.57 -2.11
C PHE A 110 -11.51 19.94 -3.54
N ASP A 111 -10.35 19.53 -4.04
CA ASP A 111 -9.93 19.82 -5.41
C ASP A 111 -10.77 19.07 -6.45
N PHE A 112 -11.29 17.93 -6.06
CA PHE A 112 -12.06 17.07 -6.93
C PHE A 112 -13.50 17.52 -7.02
N PHE A 113 -14.11 17.99 -5.94
CA PHE A 113 -15.44 18.64 -5.99
C PHE A 113 -15.37 20.09 -6.51
N ASP A 114 -14.24 20.80 -6.39
CA ASP A 114 -14.04 22.10 -7.04
C ASP A 114 -13.64 21.95 -8.53
N ARG A 115 -13.01 20.81 -8.93
CA ARG A 115 -12.65 20.47 -10.32
C ARG A 115 -13.69 19.61 -11.00
N LEU A 116 -14.38 18.76 -10.30
CA LEU A 116 -15.70 18.36 -10.69
C LEU A 116 -16.57 19.60 -10.49
N GLU A 117 -16.54 20.47 -11.45
CA GLU A 117 -17.75 21.09 -11.92
C GLU A 117 -18.69 19.90 -12.01
N TYR A 118 -19.52 19.70 -10.97
CA TYR A 118 -20.55 18.65 -11.04
C TYR A 118 -21.16 18.80 -12.42
N PRO A 119 -20.74 18.02 -13.44
CA PRO A 119 -21.11 18.30 -14.79
C PRO A 119 -22.57 18.16 -15.01
N LEU A 120 -23.15 18.01 -14.03
CA LEU A 120 -23.76 17.05 -14.36
C LEU A 120 -25.18 16.97 -14.14
N ASP A 121 -25.66 17.53 -13.31
CA ASP A 121 -27.05 17.89 -13.26
C ASP A 121 -27.09 19.36 -12.82
N GLU A 122 -27.46 20.26 -13.70
CA GLU A 122 -27.88 21.64 -13.40
C GLU A 122 -28.93 21.68 -12.28
N LYS A 123 -29.43 20.52 -11.85
CA LYS A 123 -30.42 20.30 -10.78
C LYS A 123 -29.83 20.19 -9.38
N ILE A 124 -28.52 20.01 -9.18
CA ILE A 124 -27.95 20.00 -7.83
C ILE A 124 -27.82 21.43 -7.36
N SER A 125 -28.65 21.80 -6.39
CA SER A 125 -28.69 23.17 -5.87
C SER A 125 -27.35 23.57 -5.24
N LEU A 126 -27.04 24.86 -5.28
CA LEU A 126 -25.86 25.42 -4.62
C LEU A 126 -25.85 25.11 -3.10
N GLU A 127 -27.02 24.96 -2.50
CA GLU A 127 -27.19 24.56 -1.10
C GLU A 127 -26.81 23.11 -0.86
N GLN A 128 -27.17 22.21 -1.76
CA GLN A 128 -26.74 20.81 -1.68
C GLN A 128 -25.23 20.71 -1.85
N LYS A 129 -24.64 21.40 -2.82
CA LYS A 129 -23.17 21.47 -2.99
C LYS A 129 -22.47 21.97 -1.72
N LYS A 130 -23.02 22.98 -1.04
CA LYS A 130 -22.47 23.49 0.24
C LYS A 130 -22.63 22.47 1.37
N LYS A 131 -23.75 21.75 1.40
CA LYS A 131 -24.02 20.71 2.40
C LYS A 131 -23.07 19.53 2.22
N ASP A 132 -22.87 19.09 1.00
CA ASP A 132 -21.95 18.01 0.66
C ASP A 132 -20.51 18.39 1.00
N LYS A 133 -20.10 19.62 0.65
CA LYS A 133 -18.81 20.17 1.03
C LYS A 133 -18.61 20.17 2.56
N ASN A 134 -19.61 20.57 3.33
CA ASN A 134 -19.52 20.58 4.79
C ASN A 134 -19.50 19.17 5.39
N THR A 135 -20.22 18.22 4.81
CA THR A 135 -20.19 16.81 5.25
C THR A 135 -18.83 16.19 4.99
N ILE A 136 -18.26 16.45 3.83
CA ILE A 136 -16.91 16.02 3.48
C ILE A 136 -15.88 16.64 4.43
N TYR A 137 -16.03 17.93 4.76
CA TYR A 137 -15.17 18.61 5.72
C TYR A 137 -15.22 17.97 7.13
N GLN A 138 -16.38 17.50 7.54
CA GLN A 138 -16.53 16.85 8.85
C GLN A 138 -15.87 15.47 8.92
N LEU A 139 -15.69 14.81 7.78
CA LEU A 139 -15.02 13.52 7.67
C LEU A 139 -13.54 13.62 7.30
N SER A 140 -13.05 14.83 7.01
CA SER A 140 -11.66 15.07 6.63
C SER A 140 -10.71 15.12 7.82
N ASN A 141 -9.44 14.88 7.57
CA ASN A 141 -8.38 14.96 8.55
C ASN A 141 -8.66 14.10 9.80
N MET A 142 -9.12 12.90 9.58
CA MET A 142 -9.48 11.97 10.64
C MET A 142 -8.58 10.73 10.67
N ILE A 143 -8.43 10.18 11.85
CA ILE A 143 -7.91 8.83 12.05
C ILE A 143 -8.98 8.03 12.78
N PHE A 144 -9.34 6.87 12.23
CA PHE A 144 -10.27 5.91 12.81
C PHE A 144 -9.49 4.79 13.49
N VAL A 145 -9.94 4.34 14.64
CA VAL A 145 -9.42 3.17 15.36
C VAL A 145 -10.51 2.11 15.39
N ILE A 146 -10.17 0.92 14.91
CA ILE A 146 -11.07 -0.21 14.74
C ILE A 146 -10.60 -1.31 15.68
N ASP A 147 -11.50 -1.89 16.46
CA ASP A 147 -11.24 -3.09 17.25
C ASP A 147 -11.34 -4.31 16.32
N LEU A 148 -10.21 -4.97 16.05
CA LEU A 148 -10.13 -6.14 15.17
C LEU A 148 -10.47 -7.44 15.89
N GLU A 149 -10.47 -7.46 17.22
CA GLU A 149 -10.90 -8.62 18.03
C GLU A 149 -12.41 -8.65 18.22
N ASP A 150 -13.09 -7.51 18.17
CA ASP A 150 -14.54 -7.46 18.14
C ASP A 150 -15.09 -8.16 16.91
N PRO A 151 -15.97 -9.17 17.04
CA PRO A 151 -16.57 -9.85 15.89
C PRO A 151 -17.28 -8.89 14.92
N GLU A 152 -17.76 -7.74 15.40
CA GLU A 152 -18.37 -6.71 14.56
C GLU A 152 -17.35 -5.72 13.99
N HIS A 153 -16.11 -5.74 14.47
CA HIS A 153 -15.04 -4.83 14.09
C HIS A 153 -15.47 -3.37 14.23
N THR A 154 -15.90 -2.98 15.44
CA THR A 154 -16.42 -1.65 15.68
C THR A 154 -15.34 -0.57 15.62
N VAL A 155 -15.72 0.62 15.17
CA VAL A 155 -14.89 1.82 15.33
C VAL A 155 -14.98 2.29 16.76
N VAL A 156 -13.91 2.11 17.53
CA VAL A 156 -13.85 2.41 18.98
C VAL A 156 -13.33 3.81 19.29
N ASP A 157 -12.66 4.43 18.30
CA ASP A 157 -12.20 5.82 18.40
C ASP A 157 -12.11 6.48 17.05
N LYS A 158 -12.31 7.80 17.02
CA LYS A 158 -12.07 8.64 15.86
C LYS A 158 -11.61 10.01 16.32
N ILE A 159 -10.50 10.47 15.76
CA ILE A 159 -9.94 11.77 16.14
C ILE A 159 -9.72 12.63 14.91
N HIS A 160 -9.96 13.94 15.08
CA HIS A 160 -9.46 14.93 14.13
C HIS A 160 -7.98 15.23 14.41
N VAL A 161 -7.21 15.42 13.34
CA VAL A 161 -5.82 15.84 13.39
C VAL A 161 -5.63 17.19 12.73
N ASP A 162 -4.64 17.94 13.20
CA ASP A 162 -4.44 19.34 12.75
C ASP A 162 -3.88 19.46 11.33
N ASP A 163 -3.35 18.37 10.79
CA ASP A 163 -2.77 18.30 9.45
C ASP A 163 -3.42 17.15 8.67
N VAL A 164 -3.37 17.19 7.35
CA VAL A 164 -3.96 16.17 6.48
C VAL A 164 -3.24 14.84 6.65
N PRO A 165 -3.84 13.79 7.22
CA PRO A 165 -3.13 12.55 7.54
C PRO A 165 -3.03 11.66 6.30
N VAL A 166 -1.95 11.78 5.55
CA VAL A 166 -1.77 11.09 4.26
C VAL A 166 -1.39 9.62 4.44
N HIS A 167 -0.51 9.34 5.41
CA HIS A 167 0.13 8.04 5.51
C HIS A 167 0.38 7.69 6.98
N ILE A 168 0.13 6.44 7.37
CA ILE A 168 0.31 5.96 8.75
C ILE A 168 1.08 4.65 8.78
N LEU A 169 2.02 4.53 9.71
CA LEU A 169 2.77 3.30 9.99
C LEU A 169 2.89 3.03 11.48
N SER A 170 2.84 1.76 11.84
CA SER A 170 3.23 1.28 13.17
C SER A 170 4.74 1.30 13.32
N HIS A 171 5.22 1.77 14.46
CA HIS A 171 6.63 1.74 14.80
C HIS A 171 7.06 0.33 15.26
N PRO A 172 8.30 -0.12 14.95
CA PRO A 172 8.79 -1.43 15.38
C PRO A 172 8.81 -1.68 16.88
N ASP A 173 8.71 -0.63 17.74
CA ASP A 173 8.58 -0.81 19.19
C ASP A 173 7.22 -1.33 19.63
N GLY A 174 6.26 -1.39 18.70
CA GLY A 174 4.91 -1.86 18.95
C GLY A 174 4.01 -0.93 19.78
N LYS A 175 4.45 0.29 20.08
CA LYS A 175 3.74 1.22 20.97
C LYS A 175 3.30 2.49 20.26
N ARG A 176 4.00 2.88 19.22
CA ARG A 176 3.82 4.17 18.55
C ARG A 176 3.34 3.99 17.12
N PHE A 177 2.62 5.01 16.66
CA PHE A 177 2.21 5.18 15.27
C PHE A 177 2.71 6.53 14.78
N PHE A 178 3.25 6.54 13.59
CA PHE A 178 3.68 7.77 12.94
C PHE A 178 2.73 8.07 11.79
N VAL A 179 2.30 9.31 11.69
CA VAL A 179 1.41 9.80 10.64
C VAL A 179 2.12 10.92 9.92
N LEU A 180 2.29 10.75 8.62
CA LEU A 180 2.77 11.81 7.73
C LEU A 180 1.59 12.66 7.29
N GLY A 181 1.68 13.93 7.57
CA GLY A 181 0.80 14.95 7.01
C GLY A 181 1.49 15.81 5.95
N TYR A 182 0.82 16.88 5.49
CA TYR A 182 1.42 17.80 4.51
C TYR A 182 2.53 18.66 5.09
N GLU A 183 2.42 19.03 6.36
CA GLU A 183 3.34 19.96 7.02
C GLU A 183 3.95 19.37 8.29
N SER A 184 3.62 18.12 8.64
CA SER A 184 4.07 17.52 9.89
C SER A 184 4.17 16.01 9.87
N PHE A 185 5.03 15.50 10.76
CA PHE A 185 4.89 14.16 11.32
C PHE A 185 4.21 14.26 12.67
N SER A 186 3.13 13.52 12.85
CA SER A 186 2.45 13.37 14.15
C SER A 186 2.72 11.97 14.69
N THR A 187 3.03 11.88 15.98
CA THR A 187 3.29 10.62 16.68
C THR A 187 2.16 10.35 17.66
N PHE A 188 1.64 9.14 17.64
CA PHE A 188 0.54 8.69 18.47
C PHE A 188 0.88 7.41 19.22
N THR A 189 0.11 7.12 20.27
CA THR A 189 0.05 5.82 20.95
C THR A 189 -1.40 5.43 21.21
N LEU A 190 -1.66 4.14 21.36
CA LEU A 190 -2.96 3.63 21.77
C LEU A 190 -2.99 3.42 23.29
N LYS A 191 -4.08 3.85 23.94
CA LYS A 191 -4.38 3.59 25.35
C LYS A 191 -5.83 3.12 25.46
N ASN A 192 -6.03 1.84 25.69
CA ASN A 192 -7.36 1.23 25.79
C ASN A 192 -8.27 1.59 24.59
N GLY A 193 -7.79 1.37 23.39
CA GLY A 193 -8.50 1.68 22.15
C GLY A 193 -8.60 3.18 21.80
N LYS A 194 -8.06 4.07 22.63
CA LYS A 194 -8.06 5.51 22.38
C LYS A 194 -6.71 5.96 21.82
N LEU A 195 -6.76 6.72 20.73
CA LEU A 195 -5.57 7.29 20.10
C LEU A 195 -5.16 8.59 20.80
N VAL A 196 -3.93 8.60 21.33
CA VAL A 196 -3.38 9.72 22.09
C VAL A 196 -2.18 10.30 21.33
N LYS A 197 -2.24 11.60 20.99
CA LYS A 197 -1.13 12.32 20.35
C LYS A 197 0.00 12.53 21.37
N LEU A 198 1.21 12.12 21.01
CA LEU A 198 2.42 12.27 21.82
C LEU A 198 3.22 13.51 21.42
N ALA A 199 3.39 13.70 20.08
CA ALA A 199 4.18 14.80 19.54
C ALA A 199 3.72 15.15 18.14
N GLN A 200 4.13 16.35 17.70
CA GLN A 200 4.08 16.78 16.31
C GLN A 200 5.39 17.46 15.95
N SER A 201 5.93 17.13 14.80
CA SER A 201 7.17 17.68 14.26
C SER A 201 6.88 18.34 12.92
N LYS A 202 7.13 19.64 12.80
CA LYS A 202 6.94 20.35 11.53
C LYS A 202 7.96 19.87 10.50
N ILE A 203 7.50 19.71 9.27
CA ILE A 203 8.30 19.43 8.09
C ILE A 203 7.94 20.44 6.99
N PRO A 204 8.80 20.67 6.00
CA PRO A 204 8.43 21.47 4.85
C PRO A 204 7.19 20.87 4.14
N PHE A 205 6.31 21.75 3.64
CA PHE A 205 5.10 21.36 2.94
C PHE A 205 5.38 20.38 1.80
N GLY A 206 4.54 19.37 1.67
CA GLY A 206 4.59 18.41 0.57
C GLY A 206 3.86 17.11 0.90
N GLN A 207 3.19 16.56 -0.10
CA GLN A 207 2.58 15.25 -0.01
C GLN A 207 3.59 14.17 -0.40
N GLY A 208 3.59 13.04 0.29
CA GLY A 208 4.50 11.97 -0.03
C GLY A 208 4.20 10.68 0.71
N CYS A 209 5.19 9.83 0.72
CA CYS A 209 5.18 8.53 1.35
C CYS A 209 6.36 8.44 2.33
N PHE A 210 6.27 7.62 3.34
CA PHE A 210 7.40 7.37 4.23
C PHE A 210 7.47 5.90 4.64
N TRP A 211 8.63 5.48 5.09
CA TRP A 211 8.84 4.17 5.68
C TRP A 211 9.76 4.28 6.90
N ILE A 212 9.37 3.60 7.98
CA ILE A 212 10.19 3.54 9.19
C ILE A 212 11.26 2.47 8.95
N HIS A 213 12.52 2.83 9.18
CA HIS A 213 13.61 1.87 9.10
C HIS A 213 13.43 0.77 10.17
N PRO A 214 13.73 -0.51 9.89
CA PRO A 214 13.54 -1.61 10.83
C PRO A 214 14.25 -1.42 12.18
N ASN A 215 15.31 -0.58 12.24
CA ASN A 215 15.97 -0.25 13.50
C ASN A 215 15.11 0.63 14.45
N GLY A 216 13.97 1.16 13.98
CA GLY A 216 13.10 2.05 14.73
C GLY A 216 13.67 3.44 15.01
N LYS A 217 14.80 3.81 14.45
CA LYS A 217 15.46 5.09 14.76
C LYS A 217 15.41 6.10 13.61
N ASN A 218 15.04 5.66 12.43
CA ASN A 218 15.10 6.48 11.24
C ASN A 218 13.84 6.34 10.38
N ILE A 219 13.60 7.34 9.55
CA ILE A 219 12.56 7.37 8.54
C ILE A 219 13.19 7.78 7.20
N LEU A 220 12.86 7.04 6.15
CA LEU A 220 13.01 7.47 4.78
C LEU A 220 11.65 8.01 4.32
N ALA A 221 11.62 9.21 3.77
CA ALA A 221 10.41 9.80 3.22
C ALA A 221 10.65 10.35 1.81
N SER A 222 9.62 10.29 0.98
CA SER A 222 9.57 11.02 -0.29
C SER A 222 8.49 12.09 -0.20
N ARG A 223 8.75 13.26 -0.78
CA ARG A 223 7.79 14.36 -0.77
C ARG A 223 7.80 15.11 -2.10
N SER A 224 6.64 15.53 -2.57
CA SER A 224 6.54 16.45 -3.68
C SER A 224 6.81 17.86 -3.18
N LYS A 225 7.90 18.45 -3.64
CA LYS A 225 8.35 19.79 -3.24
C LYS A 225 7.54 20.90 -3.89
N ASN A 226 7.04 20.64 -5.09
CA ASN A 226 6.26 21.62 -5.83
C ASN A 226 5.40 20.90 -6.89
N TRP A 227 4.09 21.03 -6.79
CA TRP A 227 3.14 20.47 -7.74
C TRP A 227 3.34 20.96 -9.18
N LYS A 228 3.79 22.20 -9.35
CA LYS A 228 4.00 22.79 -10.68
C LYS A 228 5.28 22.27 -11.34
N THR A 229 6.35 22.10 -10.57
CA THR A 229 7.64 21.59 -11.07
C THR A 229 7.75 20.09 -11.00
N LYS A 230 6.81 19.44 -10.29
CA LYS A 230 6.79 17.97 -10.09
C LYS A 230 8.07 17.41 -9.45
N GLU A 231 8.84 18.27 -8.77
CA GLU A 231 10.02 17.84 -8.04
C GLU A 231 9.63 17.05 -6.80
N THR A 232 10.08 15.82 -6.72
CA THR A 232 10.05 15.00 -5.50
C THR A 232 11.45 14.92 -4.93
N ILE A 233 11.53 14.92 -3.62
CA ILE A 233 12.78 14.72 -2.89
C ILE A 233 12.65 13.50 -2.00
N ALA A 234 13.74 12.77 -1.84
CA ALA A 234 13.87 11.76 -0.79
C ALA A 234 14.64 12.36 0.38
N GLU A 235 14.15 12.13 1.59
CA GLU A 235 14.67 12.73 2.80
C GLU A 235 14.88 11.69 3.88
N TRP A 236 15.92 11.92 4.69
CA TRP A 236 16.27 11.10 5.83
C TRP A 236 15.98 11.83 7.13
N PHE A 237 15.27 11.19 8.03
CA PHE A 237 14.92 11.71 9.34
C PHE A 237 15.41 10.78 10.44
N GLU A 238 15.62 11.35 11.62
CA GLU A 238 15.90 10.64 12.86
C GLU A 238 14.66 10.67 13.77
N ILE A 239 14.35 9.55 14.40
CA ILE A 239 13.34 9.46 15.45
C ILE A 239 14.06 9.63 16.80
N LYS A 240 13.76 10.73 17.50
CA LYS A 240 14.31 11.01 18.83
C LYS A 240 13.19 11.14 19.86
N GLY A 241 13.00 10.08 20.66
CA GLY A 241 11.79 9.96 21.49
C GLY A 241 10.55 9.92 20.59
N ASP A 242 9.62 10.83 20.82
CA ASP A 242 8.39 10.95 20.04
C ASP A 242 8.48 11.96 18.91
N LYS A 243 9.63 12.59 18.68
CA LYS A 243 9.84 13.60 17.65
C LYS A 243 10.56 13.04 16.43
N VAL A 244 10.18 13.53 15.25
CA VAL A 244 10.85 13.27 13.97
C VAL A 244 11.70 14.49 13.62
N ILE A 245 12.98 14.28 13.37
CA ILE A 245 13.97 15.34 13.13
C ILE A 245 14.55 15.17 11.75
N PHE A 246 14.42 16.17 10.89
CA PHE A 246 15.06 16.21 9.58
C PHE A 246 16.59 16.16 9.72
N LYS A 247 17.24 15.31 8.94
CA LYS A 247 18.70 15.18 8.89
C LYS A 247 19.27 15.75 7.60
N HIS A 248 18.85 15.21 6.47
CA HIS A 248 19.30 15.65 5.15
C HIS A 248 18.40 15.13 4.04
N GLN A 249 18.47 15.79 2.88
CA GLN A 249 17.94 15.27 1.63
C GLN A 249 18.94 14.26 1.07
N LEU A 250 18.43 13.14 0.51
CA LEU A 250 19.28 12.16 -0.16
C LEU A 250 19.86 12.79 -1.44
N GLU A 251 21.16 12.65 -1.59
CA GLU A 251 21.88 12.99 -2.82
C GLU A 251 21.84 11.82 -3.79
N ILE A 252 21.87 12.11 -5.08
CA ILE A 252 22.05 11.11 -6.13
C ILE A 252 23.55 10.99 -6.37
N ASP A 253 24.07 9.76 -6.31
CA ASP A 253 25.48 9.50 -6.59
C ASP A 253 25.84 9.91 -8.02
N SER A 254 27.01 10.47 -8.24
CA SER A 254 27.46 10.93 -9.56
C SER A 254 27.56 9.82 -10.62
N SER A 255 27.58 8.55 -10.21
CA SER A 255 27.52 7.40 -11.09
C SER A 255 26.12 7.14 -11.65
N VAL A 256 25.09 7.75 -11.06
CA VAL A 256 23.69 7.68 -11.51
C VAL A 256 23.40 8.89 -12.40
N ASP A 257 22.81 8.65 -13.57
CA ASP A 257 22.40 9.71 -14.48
C ASP A 257 21.45 10.71 -13.79
N SER A 258 21.87 11.98 -13.71
CA SER A 258 21.24 13.02 -12.87
C SER A 258 20.03 13.70 -13.50
N ASN A 259 19.59 13.30 -14.68
CA ASN A 259 18.47 13.94 -15.37
C ASN A 259 17.08 13.55 -14.83
N TYR A 260 17.04 13.05 -13.60
CA TYR A 260 15.81 12.58 -12.99
C TYR A 260 15.06 13.68 -12.26
N GLN A 261 13.88 13.99 -12.76
CA GLN A 261 12.87 14.74 -11.99
C GLN A 261 11.98 13.72 -11.27
N ILE A 262 12.11 13.62 -9.96
CA ILE A 262 11.35 12.70 -9.15
C ILE A 262 9.93 13.27 -8.96
N MET A 263 8.91 12.52 -9.36
CA MET A 263 7.51 12.85 -9.15
C MET A 263 6.89 11.93 -8.11
N GLY A 264 6.53 12.48 -6.93
CA GLY A 264 5.70 11.88 -5.90
C GLY A 264 5.94 10.37 -5.72
N GLY A 265 7.13 9.99 -5.22
CA GLY A 265 7.54 8.60 -5.21
C GLY A 265 6.93 7.83 -4.05
N ILE A 266 6.29 6.72 -4.35
CA ILE A 266 6.03 5.66 -3.38
C ILE A 266 7.38 5.06 -3.00
N LEU A 267 7.55 4.76 -1.73
CA LEU A 267 8.79 4.16 -1.26
C LEU A 267 8.55 3.06 -0.23
N ARG A 268 9.55 2.20 -0.12
CA ARG A 268 9.60 1.19 0.95
C ARG A 268 11.05 0.81 1.25
N ILE A 269 11.33 0.48 2.51
CA ILE A 269 12.66 -0.01 2.94
C ILE A 269 12.64 -1.54 2.93
N THR A 270 13.73 -2.17 2.49
CA THR A 270 13.90 -3.63 2.54
C THR A 270 13.86 -4.15 3.99
N PRO A 271 13.42 -5.40 4.22
CA PRO A 271 13.29 -5.95 5.57
C PRO A 271 14.59 -5.94 6.39
N ASP A 272 15.74 -6.05 5.74
CA ASP A 272 17.06 -5.97 6.36
C ASP A 272 17.54 -4.53 6.67
N GLY A 273 16.75 -3.53 6.23
CA GLY A 273 17.05 -2.11 6.43
C GLY A 273 18.16 -1.54 5.56
N LYS A 274 18.75 -2.32 4.66
CA LYS A 274 19.94 -1.85 3.93
C LYS A 274 19.62 -0.96 2.73
N ARG A 275 18.45 -1.11 2.13
CA ARG A 275 18.08 -0.41 0.90
C ARG A 275 16.69 0.22 1.00
N GLY A 276 16.57 1.42 0.43
CA GLY A 276 15.29 2.09 0.21
C GLY A 276 14.95 2.06 -1.28
N PHE A 277 13.79 1.55 -1.64
CA PHE A 277 13.26 1.57 -3.00
C PHE A 277 12.30 2.73 -3.12
N ILE A 278 12.51 3.58 -4.12
CA ILE A 278 11.74 4.82 -4.33
C ILE A 278 11.28 4.81 -5.78
N SER A 279 9.96 4.84 -6.01
CA SER A 279 9.44 4.96 -7.36
C SER A 279 9.69 6.35 -7.91
N GLN A 280 10.01 6.39 -9.19
CA GLN A 280 10.13 7.62 -9.93
C GLN A 280 9.27 7.55 -11.18
N ARG A 281 8.50 8.60 -11.44
CA ARG A 281 7.78 8.76 -12.70
C ARG A 281 8.56 9.69 -13.60
N THR A 282 8.85 9.25 -14.80
CA THR A 282 9.35 10.10 -15.88
C THR A 282 8.27 10.21 -16.96
N PHE A 283 8.00 11.44 -17.38
CA PHE A 283 7.11 11.68 -18.52
C PHE A 283 7.98 12.00 -19.73
N ASP A 284 8.09 11.07 -20.65
CA ASP A 284 8.69 11.31 -21.93
C ASP A 284 7.63 11.08 -23.02
N ASN A 285 7.37 12.11 -23.85
CA ASN A 285 6.48 12.06 -25.02
C ASN A 285 5.07 11.43 -24.75
N GLY A 286 4.50 11.65 -23.58
CA GLY A 286 3.18 11.14 -23.21
C GLY A 286 3.16 9.69 -22.75
N ILE A 287 4.30 9.05 -22.60
CA ILE A 287 4.45 7.71 -22.04
C ILE A 287 4.95 7.86 -20.60
N ASN A 288 4.18 7.30 -19.64
CA ASN A 288 4.58 7.25 -18.25
C ASN A 288 5.52 6.07 -18.03
N PHE A 289 6.80 6.31 -17.98
CA PHE A 289 7.74 5.30 -17.50
C PHE A 289 8.00 5.51 -16.00
N ALA A 290 8.16 4.42 -15.29
CA ALA A 290 8.62 4.44 -13.92
C ALA A 290 9.97 3.75 -13.83
N ASP A 291 10.88 4.41 -13.13
CA ASP A 291 12.16 3.84 -12.70
C ASP A 291 12.09 3.58 -11.19
N ILE A 292 12.96 2.74 -10.68
CA ILE A 292 13.18 2.56 -9.25
C ILE A 292 14.54 3.11 -8.89
N LEU A 293 14.54 4.15 -8.06
CA LEU A 293 15.76 4.62 -7.41
C LEU A 293 16.02 3.79 -6.15
N ILE A 294 17.26 3.38 -5.95
CA ILE A 294 17.65 2.59 -4.79
C ILE A 294 18.64 3.39 -3.96
N ALA A 295 18.23 3.68 -2.72
CA ALA A 295 19.10 4.30 -1.72
C ALA A 295 19.88 3.24 -0.95
N ASP A 296 21.16 3.47 -0.75
CA ASP A 296 21.98 2.72 0.20
C ASP A 296 21.82 3.36 1.58
N LEU A 297 21.19 2.64 2.48
CA LEU A 297 20.89 3.05 3.86
C LEU A 297 21.93 2.58 4.86
N THR A 298 22.98 1.87 4.42
CA THR A 298 24.10 1.44 5.28
C THR A 298 25.13 2.53 5.46
N LEU A 299 25.13 3.53 4.60
CA LEU A 299 26.03 4.66 4.66
C LEU A 299 25.70 5.57 5.84
N GLU A 300 26.69 6.21 6.43
CA GLU A 300 26.51 7.23 7.48
C GLU A 300 25.57 8.35 7.02
N LYS A 301 25.69 8.75 5.75
CA LYS A 301 24.78 9.66 5.05
C LYS A 301 24.15 8.89 3.88
N PRO A 302 22.94 8.32 4.05
CA PRO A 302 22.23 7.62 2.98
C PRO A 302 22.14 8.44 1.70
N LYS A 303 22.34 7.77 0.57
CA LYS A 303 22.24 8.38 -0.77
C LYS A 303 21.71 7.38 -1.80
N ILE A 304 21.21 7.88 -2.93
CA ILE A 304 20.77 7.06 -4.05
C ILE A 304 22.00 6.62 -4.86
N THR A 305 22.17 5.30 -4.97
CA THR A 305 23.37 4.69 -5.59
C THR A 305 23.08 3.85 -6.83
N THR A 306 21.81 3.48 -7.03
CA THR A 306 21.43 2.56 -8.10
C THR A 306 20.06 2.95 -8.67
N VAL A 307 19.87 2.68 -9.96
CA VAL A 307 18.58 2.88 -10.66
C VAL A 307 18.26 1.62 -11.46
N ILE A 308 17.04 1.13 -11.31
CA ILE A 308 16.44 0.16 -12.23
C ILE A 308 15.58 0.97 -13.21
N LYS A 309 15.98 1.01 -14.48
CA LYS A 309 15.32 1.81 -15.50
C LYS A 309 14.15 1.06 -16.14
N GLN A 310 13.12 1.82 -16.56
CA GLN A 310 12.00 1.33 -17.39
C GLN A 310 11.29 0.11 -16.77
N VAL A 311 11.02 0.19 -15.49
CA VAL A 311 10.40 -0.91 -14.72
C VAL A 311 8.97 -1.17 -15.18
N GLY A 312 8.24 -0.12 -15.52
CA GLY A 312 6.85 -0.22 -15.96
C GLY A 312 6.16 1.12 -16.07
N ASP A 313 4.86 1.12 -16.15
CA ASP A 313 4.02 2.30 -16.26
C ASP A 313 3.52 2.71 -14.87
N GLY A 314 4.17 3.64 -14.22
CA GLY A 314 3.81 4.19 -12.91
C GLY A 314 3.77 3.15 -11.79
N ILE A 315 4.74 3.18 -10.88
CA ILE A 315 4.78 2.25 -9.75
C ILE A 315 3.87 2.79 -8.64
N GLU A 316 2.96 1.95 -8.16
CA GLU A 316 1.98 2.29 -7.11
C GLU A 316 2.29 1.65 -5.75
N SER A 317 3.06 0.57 -5.70
CA SER A 317 3.46 -0.08 -4.44
C SER A 317 4.64 -1.02 -4.60
N PHE A 318 5.26 -1.39 -3.49
CA PHE A 318 6.30 -2.40 -3.38
C PHE A 318 5.98 -3.42 -2.31
N ALA A 319 6.38 -4.68 -2.52
CA ALA A 319 6.48 -5.68 -1.47
C ALA A 319 7.84 -6.39 -1.54
N PHE A 320 8.35 -6.74 -0.37
CA PHE A 320 9.59 -7.51 -0.25
C PHE A 320 9.31 -8.85 0.39
N HIS A 321 9.82 -9.90 -0.23
CA HIS A 321 9.75 -11.23 0.36
C HIS A 321 10.60 -11.27 1.64
N PRO A 322 10.14 -11.96 2.70
CA PRO A 322 10.84 -12.00 3.99
C PRO A 322 12.28 -12.54 3.92
N ASN A 323 12.61 -13.38 2.91
CA ASN A 323 13.98 -13.88 2.72
C ASN A 323 14.97 -12.83 2.19
N GLY A 324 14.49 -11.61 1.85
CA GLY A 324 15.31 -10.52 1.35
C GLY A 324 15.87 -10.68 -0.08
N LYS A 325 15.41 -11.69 -0.84
CA LYS A 325 15.90 -11.96 -2.20
C LYS A 325 14.98 -11.44 -3.30
N LEU A 326 13.69 -11.30 -3.02
CA LEU A 326 12.67 -10.98 -3.99
C LEU A 326 11.96 -9.68 -3.62
N ALA A 327 11.78 -8.81 -4.59
CA ALA A 327 10.88 -7.67 -4.53
C ALA A 327 9.83 -7.77 -5.63
N VAL A 328 8.66 -7.20 -5.37
CA VAL A 328 7.60 -7.05 -6.35
C VAL A 328 7.14 -5.60 -6.36
N ALA A 329 6.96 -5.04 -7.55
CA ALA A 329 6.38 -3.72 -7.74
C ALA A 329 5.05 -3.84 -8.50
N THR A 330 4.07 -3.00 -8.13
CA THR A 330 2.81 -2.87 -8.87
C THR A 330 2.90 -1.70 -9.84
N CYS A 331 2.35 -1.83 -11.03
CA CYS A 331 2.32 -0.80 -12.04
C CYS A 331 0.90 -0.39 -12.42
N LEU A 332 0.75 0.80 -13.00
CA LEU A 332 -0.50 1.29 -13.56
C LEU A 332 -0.89 0.52 -14.84
N GLU A 333 -2.14 0.58 -15.22
CA GLU A 333 -2.85 -0.32 -16.14
C GLU A 333 -2.42 -0.38 -17.61
N LYS A 334 -1.59 0.52 -18.11
CA LYS A 334 -1.39 0.61 -19.58
C LYS A 334 -0.58 -0.52 -20.17
N THR A 335 0.08 -1.29 -19.35
CA THR A 335 0.81 -2.47 -19.76
C THR A 335 0.05 -3.73 -19.34
N LYS A 336 0.05 -4.76 -20.20
CA LYS A 336 -0.58 -6.06 -19.89
C LYS A 336 0.01 -6.76 -18.65
N ASN A 337 1.02 -6.18 -18.04
CA ASN A 337 1.82 -6.78 -16.98
C ASN A 337 1.92 -5.79 -15.82
N SER A 338 0.98 -5.89 -14.89
CA SER A 338 0.88 -4.97 -13.77
C SER A 338 1.76 -5.32 -12.57
N LEU A 339 2.37 -6.51 -12.55
CA LEU A 339 3.37 -6.90 -11.55
C LEU A 339 4.74 -7.07 -12.17
N VAL A 340 5.74 -6.49 -11.53
CA VAL A 340 7.15 -6.61 -11.89
C VAL A 340 7.86 -7.38 -10.80
N VAL A 341 8.49 -8.48 -11.15
CA VAL A 341 9.25 -9.35 -10.22
C VAL A 341 10.72 -9.04 -10.35
N ILE A 342 11.36 -8.73 -9.23
CA ILE A 342 12.73 -8.18 -9.19
C ILE A 342 13.58 -9.04 -8.25
N ASP A 343 14.70 -9.54 -8.75
CA ASP A 343 15.74 -10.16 -7.92
C ASP A 343 16.54 -9.04 -7.23
N ILE A 344 16.52 -9.07 -5.91
CA ILE A 344 17.23 -8.15 -5.05
C ILE A 344 18.31 -8.83 -4.20
N SER A 345 18.66 -10.07 -4.51
CA SER A 345 19.65 -10.85 -3.77
C SER A 345 21.07 -10.32 -3.89
N SER A 346 21.34 -9.49 -4.90
CA SER A 346 22.65 -8.86 -5.16
C SER A 346 22.59 -7.34 -5.00
N GLU A 347 23.78 -6.70 -5.00
CA GLU A 347 23.89 -5.24 -4.99
C GLU A 347 23.33 -4.58 -6.27
N LYS A 348 23.23 -5.34 -7.36
CA LYS A 348 22.64 -4.90 -8.63
C LYS A 348 21.32 -5.61 -8.87
N PRO A 349 20.22 -5.12 -8.34
CA PRO A 349 18.91 -5.68 -8.57
C PRO A 349 18.54 -5.72 -10.06
N LYS A 350 17.79 -6.72 -10.47
CA LYS A 350 17.39 -6.91 -11.87
C LYS A 350 15.97 -7.39 -11.98
N ILE A 351 15.26 -6.92 -13.01
CA ILE A 351 13.94 -7.42 -13.38
C ILE A 351 14.10 -8.87 -13.86
N LEU A 352 13.32 -9.79 -13.30
CA LEU A 352 13.28 -11.18 -13.70
C LEU A 352 12.22 -11.42 -14.76
N TYR A 353 11.00 -10.98 -14.48
CA TYR A 353 9.86 -11.13 -15.39
C TYR A 353 8.68 -10.24 -14.93
N TYR A 354 7.66 -10.24 -15.76
CA TYR A 354 6.40 -9.54 -15.52
C TYR A 354 5.24 -10.53 -15.42
N LEU A 355 4.24 -10.21 -14.59
CA LEU A 355 3.03 -10.99 -14.44
C LEU A 355 1.80 -10.15 -14.71
N ASP A 356 0.81 -10.76 -15.32
CA ASP A 356 -0.52 -10.18 -15.48
C ASP A 356 -1.30 -10.28 -14.16
N ALA A 357 -1.68 -9.13 -13.63
CA ALA A 357 -2.41 -8.99 -12.38
C ALA A 357 -3.33 -7.76 -12.42
N ALA A 358 -4.03 -7.49 -11.34
CA ALA A 358 -4.81 -6.27 -11.21
C ALA A 358 -3.91 -5.03 -11.31
N GLY A 359 -4.26 -4.12 -12.23
CA GLY A 359 -3.56 -2.85 -12.38
C GLY A 359 -3.92 -1.85 -11.27
N GLY A 360 -3.08 -0.83 -11.10
CA GLY A 360 -3.32 0.29 -10.18
C GLY A 360 -3.37 -0.09 -8.71
N SER A 361 -2.88 -1.27 -8.34
CA SER A 361 -2.94 -1.75 -6.96
C SER A 361 -1.98 -0.99 -6.05
N GLN A 362 -2.51 -0.41 -5.00
CA GLN A 362 -1.74 0.30 -3.98
C GLN A 362 -1.43 -0.57 -2.76
N GLY A 363 -2.12 -1.68 -2.57
CA GLY A 363 -1.90 -2.61 -1.47
C GLY A 363 -1.36 -3.96 -1.94
N ILE A 364 -0.12 -4.26 -1.56
CA ILE A 364 0.55 -5.52 -1.85
C ILE A 364 1.40 -5.96 -0.65
N GLU A 365 1.26 -7.21 -0.21
CA GLU A 365 2.01 -7.74 0.93
C GLU A 365 2.34 -9.22 0.76
N PHE A 366 3.53 -9.62 1.16
CA PHE A 366 3.87 -11.02 1.35
C PHE A 366 3.36 -11.53 2.70
N SER A 367 2.96 -12.79 2.77
CA SER A 367 2.77 -13.46 4.05
C SER A 367 4.07 -13.45 4.87
N PRO A 368 4.00 -13.50 6.21
CA PRO A 368 5.20 -13.51 7.06
C PRO A 368 6.16 -14.67 6.77
N GLU A 369 5.61 -15.81 6.34
CA GLU A 369 6.40 -16.99 5.95
C GLU A 369 6.87 -16.92 4.48
N GLY A 370 6.41 -15.94 3.72
CA GLY A 370 6.77 -15.76 2.32
C GLY A 370 6.10 -16.73 1.33
N ASP A 371 5.18 -17.58 1.77
CA ASP A 371 4.53 -18.57 0.92
C ASP A 371 3.44 -18.00 0.00
N LYS A 372 2.96 -16.79 0.30
CA LYS A 372 1.93 -16.07 -0.46
C LYS A 372 2.30 -14.62 -0.69
N LEU A 373 1.83 -14.10 -1.82
CA LEU A 373 1.74 -12.66 -2.09
C LEU A 373 0.26 -12.31 -2.27
N PHE A 374 -0.19 -11.28 -1.57
CA PHE A 374 -1.54 -10.74 -1.64
C PHE A 374 -1.51 -9.40 -2.37
N LEU A 375 -2.42 -9.24 -3.34
CA LEU A 375 -2.53 -8.05 -4.16
C LEU A 375 -3.97 -7.58 -4.20
N GLY A 376 -4.25 -6.41 -3.70
CA GLY A 376 -5.57 -5.82 -3.81
C GLY A 376 -5.90 -5.34 -5.22
N SER A 377 -7.12 -5.58 -5.68
CA SER A 377 -7.62 -5.13 -6.98
C SER A 377 -8.70 -4.07 -6.78
N PRO A 378 -8.39 -2.79 -7.06
CA PRO A 378 -9.36 -1.70 -6.87
C PRO A 378 -10.63 -1.89 -7.68
N ALA A 379 -10.48 -2.22 -8.96
CA ALA A 379 -11.59 -2.34 -9.92
C ALA A 379 -12.46 -3.59 -9.74
N HIS A 380 -11.99 -4.61 -9.01
CA HIS A 380 -12.69 -5.89 -8.96
C HIS A 380 -13.21 -6.27 -7.57
N GLY A 381 -12.95 -5.45 -6.55
CA GLY A 381 -13.38 -5.73 -5.17
C GLY A 381 -12.84 -7.07 -4.65
N ARG A 382 -11.58 -7.35 -4.90
CA ARG A 382 -10.96 -8.63 -4.50
C ARG A 382 -9.48 -8.48 -4.19
N ILE A 383 -8.94 -9.43 -3.43
CA ILE A 383 -7.51 -9.65 -3.29
C ILE A 383 -7.13 -10.84 -4.16
N GLU A 384 -6.25 -10.62 -5.12
CA GLU A 384 -5.58 -11.66 -5.89
C GLU A 384 -4.46 -12.27 -5.06
N VAL A 385 -4.27 -13.58 -5.20
CA VAL A 385 -3.27 -14.32 -4.41
C VAL A 385 -2.31 -15.01 -5.36
N PHE A 386 -1.03 -14.94 -5.02
CA PHE A 386 0.02 -15.64 -5.74
C PHE A 386 0.72 -16.59 -4.76
N ASP A 387 0.89 -17.84 -5.18
CA ASP A 387 1.70 -18.83 -4.48
C ASP A 387 3.17 -18.57 -4.80
N VAL A 388 4.02 -18.54 -3.76
CA VAL A 388 5.46 -18.38 -3.92
C VAL A 388 6.10 -19.76 -3.99
N LYS A 389 6.87 -20.01 -5.05
CA LYS A 389 7.61 -21.25 -5.24
C LYS A 389 9.10 -21.00 -5.36
N GLY A 390 9.88 -21.63 -4.50
CA GLY A 390 11.29 -21.36 -4.43
C GLY A 390 11.59 -19.90 -4.05
N ASP A 391 12.70 -19.36 -4.55
CA ASP A 391 13.14 -18.00 -4.19
C ASP A 391 12.51 -16.90 -5.05
N PHE A 392 12.03 -17.21 -6.27
CA PHE A 392 11.72 -16.19 -7.27
C PHE A 392 10.47 -16.44 -8.12
N GLU A 393 9.78 -17.56 -7.95
CA GLU A 393 8.63 -17.90 -8.78
C GLU A 393 7.32 -17.51 -8.10
N LEU A 394 6.51 -16.69 -8.74
CA LEU A 394 5.14 -16.35 -8.36
C LEU A 394 4.15 -17.02 -9.31
N VAL A 395 3.25 -17.82 -8.76
CA VAL A 395 2.20 -18.51 -9.53
C VAL A 395 0.85 -17.96 -9.11
N LYS A 396 0.13 -17.29 -10.04
CA LYS A 396 -1.20 -16.76 -9.75
C LYS A 396 -2.16 -17.87 -9.35
N ASN A 397 -2.74 -17.76 -8.15
CA ASN A 397 -3.79 -18.68 -7.71
C ASN A 397 -5.08 -18.40 -8.48
N GLN A 398 -5.83 -19.42 -8.84
CA GLN A 398 -7.12 -19.27 -9.49
C GLN A 398 -8.21 -18.74 -8.55
N LYS A 399 -7.95 -18.79 -7.25
CA LYS A 399 -8.85 -18.31 -6.20
C LYS A 399 -8.46 -16.89 -5.78
N PHE A 400 -9.44 -16.14 -5.37
CA PHE A 400 -9.27 -14.80 -4.83
C PHE A 400 -10.13 -14.62 -3.57
N ILE A 401 -9.86 -13.57 -2.81
CA ILE A 401 -10.65 -13.21 -1.64
C ILE A 401 -11.50 -12.00 -2.00
N LYS A 402 -12.81 -12.13 -1.86
CA LYS A 402 -13.74 -11.02 -2.13
C LYS A 402 -13.67 -10.00 -1.00
N ILE A 403 -13.59 -8.72 -1.35
CA ILE A 403 -13.58 -7.55 -0.46
C ILE A 403 -14.53 -6.48 -1.02
N GLY A 404 -14.54 -5.28 -0.41
CA GLY A 404 -15.21 -4.11 -0.99
C GLY A 404 -14.50 -3.58 -2.25
N TYR A 405 -15.19 -2.76 -3.02
CA TYR A 405 -14.62 -2.07 -4.19
C TYR A 405 -13.71 -0.92 -3.78
N GLY A 406 -12.79 -0.52 -4.67
CA GLY A 406 -11.92 0.63 -4.44
C GLY A 406 -10.78 0.33 -3.46
N HIS A 407 -10.24 -0.89 -3.50
CA HIS A 407 -9.09 -1.24 -2.65
C HIS A 407 -7.98 -0.20 -2.74
N ASN A 408 -7.55 0.32 -1.59
CA ASN A 408 -6.51 1.36 -1.53
C ASN A 408 -5.30 0.97 -0.68
N SER A 409 -5.46 0.16 0.36
CA SER A 409 -4.36 -0.26 1.22
C SER A 409 -4.55 -1.67 1.75
N LEU A 410 -3.43 -2.35 1.98
CA LEU A 410 -3.36 -3.67 2.58
C LEU A 410 -2.25 -3.68 3.64
N SER A 411 -2.55 -4.29 4.78
CA SER A 411 -1.57 -4.54 5.83
C SER A 411 -1.76 -5.94 6.40
N ILE A 412 -0.68 -6.51 6.88
CA ILE A 412 -0.69 -7.80 7.58
C ILE A 412 -0.47 -7.53 9.06
N GLY A 413 -1.44 -7.93 9.86
CA GLY A 413 -1.33 -7.93 11.32
C GLY A 413 -0.54 -9.14 11.81
N PRO A 414 0.01 -9.08 13.03
CA PRO A 414 0.54 -10.23 13.70
C PRO A 414 -0.58 -11.27 13.89
N ARG A 415 -0.18 -12.50 14.11
CA ARG A 415 -1.06 -13.67 14.19
C ARG A 415 -2.13 -13.47 15.25
N TYR A 416 -3.40 -13.49 14.85
CA TYR A 416 -4.52 -13.57 15.77
C TYR A 416 -5.30 -14.85 15.53
N PHE A 417 -5.16 -15.74 16.47
CA PHE A 417 -6.16 -16.76 16.80
C PHE A 417 -6.16 -16.88 18.32
N SER A 418 -7.12 -16.22 18.96
CA SER A 418 -7.57 -16.76 20.25
C SER A 418 -8.23 -18.09 19.97
N ASN A 419 -7.63 -19.16 20.48
CA ASN A 419 -8.27 -20.45 20.59
C ASN A 419 -9.61 -20.37 21.31
#